data_011ca159698a9f8db6edc70930dd1bbc
#
_entry.id   011ca159698a9f8db6edc70930dd1bbc
#
_cell.length_a   1.000
_cell.length_b   1.000
_cell.length_c   1.000
_cell.angle_alpha   90.00
_cell.angle_beta   90.00
_cell.angle_gamma   90.00
#
_symmetry.space_group_name_H-M   'P 1'
#
loop_
_entity.id
_entity.type
_entity.pdbx_description
1 polymer ?
#
loop_
_entity_poly.entity_id
_entity_poly.type
_entity_poly.pdbx_seq_one_letter_code
_entity_poly.pdbx_strand_id
1 'polypeptide(L)'
;NFLGGCPVLRSPGRLFDLSVEHMPYSPAPLHEQVGDALESVLREERTGDVLVFLPGAAEIRRAARVCEPLARKFNRLLLPLHGDLPASEQDRAVAPALLPKVILSTNVAESSITIDGVSTVIDSGLARVATFSPWTGLPALSVGRTSKASARQRAGRAARTGPGRVIRLYSQMDFQTRADFEKPEIMRSDLAQLCLALRAMGIQDPGQIDWLDAPPEVAVTNAERLLGMLIRTDEQAGELMRLPLHPRLSRMIAAAMDRGAGRAACITAALLSSGGRSQHNDLLAAIDEPLSDPTRQQLRHLLRLVHPSRLSTHDDDALLQSVLMGFPDRVAQRKAANQVMLSSGAAAEIVGEPPSFPFFIALDAEDRTEKPLPQVRLLARVEPEWLVDFFPERVREETTVVWNRQAERVDSVSRLLYDKLILQESGNAEPDPNAAAKLLADKALESGIERFVDSEVLEDLMGRLEFAGIKAPEISECFREFCCGRRSFAELKSAGFLSWLEQRLDGGQLGNKAPRSLRLKAGRQVKVHYQRGKTPWIASRLQDFFGMDETPRLGPERVPVVLHLLAPNQRPVQTTTDLAGFWARLYPQVRRELMRRYPRHPWPEDHRG
;
A
#
# COMPACT_ATOMS: atom_id res chain seq x y z
N ASN A 1 39.95 -17.60 -10.84
CA ASN A 1 40.41 -16.23 -11.15
C ASN A 1 40.30 -15.29 -9.94
N PHE A 2 39.23 -15.35 -9.15
CA PHE A 2 39.00 -14.53 -7.93
C PHE A 2 40.14 -14.72 -6.90
N LEU A 3 40.60 -15.94 -6.70
CA LEU A 3 41.73 -16.27 -5.79
C LEU A 3 43.12 -16.13 -6.44
N GLY A 4 43.29 -15.32 -7.47
CA GLY A 4 44.61 -15.02 -8.06
C GLY A 4 45.32 -16.20 -8.70
N GLY A 5 44.59 -17.20 -9.21
CA GLY A 5 45.16 -18.35 -9.91
C GLY A 5 45.72 -19.42 -8.98
N CYS A 6 45.19 -19.53 -7.75
CA CYS A 6 45.60 -20.59 -6.80
C CYS A 6 45.48 -22.01 -7.44
N PRO A 7 46.33 -22.98 -7.05
CA PRO A 7 46.28 -24.34 -7.56
C PRO A 7 44.94 -25.02 -7.25
N VAL A 8 44.32 -25.62 -8.25
CA VAL A 8 43.10 -26.43 -8.08
C VAL A 8 43.48 -27.91 -8.01
N LEU A 9 43.34 -28.48 -6.82
CA LEU A 9 43.55 -29.92 -6.61
C LEU A 9 42.20 -30.63 -6.83
N ARG A 10 42.17 -31.61 -7.72
CA ARG A 10 41.01 -32.44 -8.00
C ARG A 10 41.29 -33.87 -7.53
N SER A 11 40.47 -34.36 -6.60
CA SER A 11 40.44 -35.80 -6.26
C SER A 11 39.27 -36.44 -7.01
N PRO A 12 39.53 -37.36 -7.95
CA PRO A 12 38.43 -38.11 -8.59
C PRO A 12 37.88 -39.09 -7.56
N GLY A 13 36.75 -38.74 -6.91
CA GLY A 13 35.98 -39.67 -6.10
C GLY A 13 35.48 -40.84 -6.98
N ARG A 14 35.62 -42.07 -6.51
CA ARG A 14 35.01 -43.24 -7.16
C ARG A 14 33.54 -43.29 -6.75
N LEU A 15 32.65 -42.92 -7.65
CA LEU A 15 31.23 -43.23 -7.56
C LEU A 15 31.02 -44.61 -8.23
N PHE A 16 30.17 -45.41 -7.63
CA PHE A 16 29.69 -46.62 -8.28
C PHE A 16 28.77 -46.26 -9.45
N ASP A 17 28.47 -47.23 -10.31
CA ASP A 17 27.56 -47.05 -11.45
C ASP A 17 26.21 -46.53 -10.98
N LEU A 18 25.71 -45.50 -11.66
CA LEU A 18 24.45 -44.83 -11.34
C LEU A 18 23.53 -44.82 -12.53
N SER A 19 22.41 -45.55 -12.43
CA SER A 19 21.31 -45.48 -13.39
C SER A 19 20.38 -44.32 -13.05
N VAL A 20 20.12 -43.42 -14.01
CA VAL A 20 19.19 -42.28 -13.83
C VAL A 20 18.04 -42.38 -14.82
N GLU A 21 16.85 -42.45 -14.28
CA GLU A 21 15.60 -42.50 -15.03
C GLU A 21 14.82 -41.21 -14.85
N HIS A 22 14.19 -40.74 -15.91
CA HIS A 22 13.31 -39.58 -15.90
C HIS A 22 11.88 -39.99 -16.17
N MET A 23 10.96 -39.65 -15.28
CA MET A 23 9.53 -39.87 -15.49
C MET A 23 8.98 -38.82 -16.45
N PRO A 24 7.99 -39.17 -17.30
CA PRO A 24 7.27 -38.17 -18.08
C PRO A 24 6.53 -37.20 -17.14
N TYR A 25 6.15 -36.05 -17.70
CA TYR A 25 5.30 -35.11 -16.95
C TYR A 25 3.99 -35.79 -16.52
N SER A 26 3.63 -35.64 -15.25
CA SER A 26 2.37 -36.12 -14.68
C SER A 26 1.63 -34.96 -13.99
N PRO A 27 0.33 -34.78 -14.23
CA PRO A 27 -0.51 -33.86 -13.50
C PRO A 27 -0.95 -34.39 -12.13
N ALA A 28 -0.65 -35.66 -11.81
CA ALA A 28 -1.02 -36.29 -10.54
C ALA A 28 -0.34 -35.55 -9.34
N PRO A 29 -0.97 -35.50 -8.17
CA PRO A 29 -0.38 -34.97 -6.96
C PRO A 29 0.97 -35.63 -6.64
N LEU A 30 1.93 -34.82 -6.12
CA LEU A 30 3.30 -35.31 -5.86
C LEU A 30 3.35 -36.56 -5.00
N HIS A 31 2.49 -36.69 -3.97
CA HIS A 31 2.46 -37.84 -3.08
C HIS A 31 1.99 -39.13 -3.79
N GLU A 32 1.15 -39.04 -4.80
CA GLU A 32 0.75 -40.17 -5.65
C GLU A 32 1.90 -40.60 -6.55
N GLN A 33 2.57 -39.63 -7.22
CA GLN A 33 3.75 -39.91 -8.04
C GLN A 33 4.87 -40.59 -7.24
N VAL A 34 5.06 -40.18 -5.96
CA VAL A 34 6.01 -40.83 -5.04
C VAL A 34 5.57 -42.25 -4.72
N GLY A 35 4.29 -42.47 -4.48
CA GLY A 35 3.73 -43.82 -4.22
C GLY A 35 3.96 -44.75 -5.38
N ASP A 36 3.64 -44.31 -6.60
CA ASP A 36 3.80 -45.12 -7.82
C ASP A 36 5.26 -45.49 -8.08
N ALA A 37 6.15 -44.49 -7.95
CA ALA A 37 7.59 -44.72 -8.09
C ALA A 37 8.14 -45.66 -7.00
N LEU A 38 7.70 -45.52 -5.75
CA LEU A 38 8.08 -46.37 -4.66
C LEU A 38 7.59 -47.81 -4.89
N GLU A 39 6.34 -47.99 -5.29
CA GLU A 39 5.79 -49.33 -5.58
C GLU A 39 6.58 -50.02 -6.70
N SER A 40 6.93 -49.31 -7.77
CA SER A 40 7.79 -49.82 -8.85
C SER A 40 9.15 -50.29 -8.31
N VAL A 41 9.81 -49.49 -7.47
CA VAL A 41 11.10 -49.85 -6.87
C VAL A 41 10.99 -51.08 -5.97
N LEU A 42 9.95 -51.15 -5.14
CA LEU A 42 9.77 -52.25 -4.17
C LEU A 42 9.40 -53.58 -4.82
N ARG A 43 8.76 -53.59 -5.98
CA ARG A 43 8.44 -54.79 -6.75
C ARG A 43 9.66 -55.46 -7.38
N GLU A 44 10.73 -54.71 -7.61
CA GLU A 44 11.97 -55.23 -8.20
C GLU A 44 12.87 -55.97 -7.19
N GLU A 45 12.43 -56.16 -5.93
CA GLU A 45 13.09 -56.92 -4.86
C GLU A 45 14.57 -56.48 -4.61
N ARG A 46 14.94 -55.26 -4.97
CA ARG A 46 16.29 -54.74 -4.74
C ARG A 46 16.58 -54.59 -3.23
N THR A 47 17.77 -55.00 -2.84
CA THR A 47 18.28 -54.78 -1.48
C THR A 47 18.75 -53.33 -1.30
N GLY A 48 18.68 -52.82 -0.07
CA GLY A 48 19.10 -51.47 0.31
C GLY A 48 17.98 -50.51 0.58
N ASP A 49 18.35 -49.34 1.09
CA ASP A 49 17.42 -48.29 1.50
C ASP A 49 16.97 -47.43 0.31
N VAL A 50 15.76 -46.89 0.41
CA VAL A 50 15.19 -45.94 -0.55
C VAL A 50 15.14 -44.56 0.09
N LEU A 51 15.73 -43.57 -0.54
CA LEU A 51 15.71 -42.16 -0.08
C LEU A 51 14.84 -41.33 -1.04
N VAL A 52 13.82 -40.69 -0.50
CA VAL A 52 12.86 -39.87 -1.27
C VAL A 52 13.06 -38.41 -0.91
N PHE A 53 13.40 -37.56 -1.89
CA PHE A 53 13.54 -36.13 -1.69
C PHE A 53 12.23 -35.39 -1.95
N LEU A 54 11.76 -34.66 -0.93
CA LEU A 54 10.52 -33.90 -0.92
C LEU A 54 10.77 -32.45 -0.47
N PRO A 55 9.96 -31.46 -0.89
CA PRO A 55 10.24 -30.07 -0.59
C PRO A 55 10.07 -29.67 0.87
N GLY A 56 9.20 -30.35 1.65
CA GLY A 56 8.95 -29.96 3.02
C GLY A 56 8.18 -30.99 3.87
N ALA A 57 8.04 -30.69 5.16
CA ALA A 57 7.39 -31.57 6.13
C ALA A 57 5.90 -31.86 5.80
N ALA A 58 5.19 -30.92 5.17
CA ALA A 58 3.81 -31.14 4.75
C ALA A 58 3.71 -32.18 3.63
N GLU A 59 4.63 -32.11 2.66
CA GLU A 59 4.73 -33.07 1.56
C GLU A 59 5.18 -34.44 2.08
N ILE A 60 6.10 -34.48 3.03
CA ILE A 60 6.51 -35.71 3.72
C ILE A 60 5.32 -36.36 4.40
N ARG A 61 4.49 -35.64 5.15
CA ARG A 61 3.30 -36.20 5.79
C ARG A 61 2.27 -36.72 4.78
N ARG A 62 2.09 -36.04 3.64
CA ARG A 62 1.18 -36.49 2.58
C ARG A 62 1.72 -37.75 1.90
N ALA A 63 3.00 -37.77 1.55
CA ALA A 63 3.65 -38.93 0.95
C ALA A 63 3.69 -40.12 1.93
N ALA A 64 3.92 -39.90 3.22
CA ALA A 64 3.91 -40.97 4.23
C ALA A 64 2.60 -41.75 4.25
N ARG A 65 1.44 -41.08 4.13
CA ARG A 65 0.13 -41.76 4.10
C ARG A 65 -0.01 -42.72 2.93
N VAL A 66 0.57 -42.42 1.79
CA VAL A 66 0.54 -43.27 0.58
C VAL A 66 1.62 -44.34 0.66
N CYS A 67 2.80 -44.01 1.18
CA CYS A 67 3.94 -44.94 1.27
C CYS A 67 3.82 -45.95 2.42
N GLU A 68 3.11 -45.66 3.51
CA GLU A 68 2.99 -46.54 4.68
C GLU A 68 2.42 -47.94 4.36
N PRO A 69 1.30 -48.07 3.61
CA PRO A 69 0.80 -49.40 3.22
C PRO A 69 1.79 -50.18 2.36
N LEU A 70 2.54 -49.49 1.47
CA LEU A 70 3.56 -50.07 0.61
C LEU A 70 4.76 -50.55 1.45
N ALA A 71 5.25 -49.73 2.35
CA ALA A 71 6.37 -50.06 3.22
C ALA A 71 6.04 -51.31 4.07
N ARG A 72 4.85 -51.41 4.66
CA ARG A 72 4.39 -52.59 5.40
C ARG A 72 4.29 -53.83 4.52
N LYS A 73 3.69 -53.72 3.32
CA LYS A 73 3.55 -54.84 2.37
C LYS A 73 4.90 -55.45 1.98
N PHE A 74 5.93 -54.62 1.84
CA PHE A 74 7.28 -55.06 1.44
C PHE A 74 8.27 -55.15 2.61
N ASN A 75 7.79 -55.19 3.87
CA ASN A 75 8.58 -55.30 5.10
C ASN A 75 9.70 -54.29 5.21
N ARG A 76 9.39 -53.00 5.04
CA ARG A 76 10.35 -51.89 5.17
C ARG A 76 9.92 -50.90 6.24
N LEU A 77 10.89 -50.24 6.84
CA LEU A 77 10.66 -49.15 7.80
C LEU A 77 10.45 -47.85 7.05
N LEU A 78 9.33 -47.15 7.29
CA LEU A 78 9.08 -45.82 6.78
C LEU A 78 9.50 -44.77 7.82
N LEU A 79 10.45 -43.91 7.49
CA LEU A 79 11.03 -42.92 8.41
C LEU A 79 11.05 -41.54 7.77
N PRO A 80 10.46 -40.50 8.42
CA PRO A 80 10.61 -39.12 8.00
C PRO A 80 12.00 -38.56 8.43
N LEU A 81 12.52 -37.60 7.63
CA LEU A 81 13.77 -36.92 7.94
C LEU A 81 13.71 -35.44 7.50
N HIS A 82 13.51 -34.55 8.45
CA HIS A 82 13.53 -33.11 8.22
C HIS A 82 13.95 -32.34 9.47
N GLY A 83 14.35 -31.08 9.33
CA GLY A 83 14.93 -30.29 10.42
C GLY A 83 14.02 -30.03 11.62
N ASP A 84 12.68 -30.09 11.45
CA ASP A 84 11.71 -29.86 12.53
C ASP A 84 11.52 -31.09 13.45
N LEU A 85 12.12 -32.24 13.10
CA LEU A 85 12.01 -33.45 13.92
C LEU A 85 12.95 -33.39 15.13
N PRO A 86 12.57 -34.03 16.26
CA PRO A 86 13.49 -34.25 17.38
C PRO A 86 14.75 -35.01 16.92
N ALA A 87 15.89 -34.68 17.53
CA ALA A 87 17.17 -35.33 17.18
C ALA A 87 17.12 -36.86 17.22
N SER A 88 16.43 -37.45 18.19
CA SER A 88 16.22 -38.90 18.31
C SER A 88 15.48 -39.54 17.11
N GLU A 89 14.57 -38.83 16.49
CA GLU A 89 13.88 -39.28 15.29
C GLU A 89 14.75 -39.15 14.04
N GLN A 90 15.53 -38.07 13.96
CA GLN A 90 16.50 -37.88 12.89
C GLN A 90 17.58 -38.99 12.96
N ASP A 91 18.09 -39.30 14.17
CA ASP A 91 19.08 -40.36 14.39
C ASP A 91 18.52 -41.72 13.96
N ARG A 92 17.25 -42.03 14.23
CA ARG A 92 16.62 -43.27 13.77
C ARG A 92 16.60 -43.39 12.25
N ALA A 93 16.39 -42.29 11.52
CA ALA A 93 16.39 -42.32 10.05
C ALA A 93 17.80 -42.61 9.49
N VAL A 94 18.86 -42.15 10.19
CA VAL A 94 20.24 -42.26 9.76
C VAL A 94 20.89 -43.57 10.22
N ALA A 95 20.62 -44.00 11.45
CA ALA A 95 21.23 -45.20 12.04
C ALA A 95 20.95 -46.48 11.22
N PRO A 96 21.88 -47.46 11.21
CA PRO A 96 21.63 -48.75 10.63
C PRO A 96 20.39 -49.44 11.27
N ALA A 97 19.62 -50.17 10.48
CA ALA A 97 18.42 -50.90 10.93
C ALA A 97 18.44 -52.33 10.44
N LEU A 98 17.70 -53.21 11.15
CA LEU A 98 17.54 -54.60 10.75
C LEU A 98 16.72 -54.80 9.47
N LEU A 99 15.77 -53.90 9.25
CA LEU A 99 14.96 -53.92 8.05
C LEU A 99 15.39 -52.77 7.12
N PRO A 100 15.34 -52.96 5.82
CA PRO A 100 15.58 -51.88 4.86
C PRO A 100 14.59 -50.72 5.07
N LYS A 101 15.04 -49.50 4.81
CA LYS A 101 14.30 -48.27 5.10
C LYS A 101 13.75 -47.65 3.83
N VAL A 102 12.62 -46.94 3.97
CA VAL A 102 12.14 -45.89 3.06
C VAL A 102 12.22 -44.58 3.83
N ILE A 103 13.08 -43.66 3.42
CA ILE A 103 13.35 -42.44 4.13
C ILE A 103 12.76 -41.30 3.30
N LEU A 104 11.76 -40.59 3.87
CA LEU A 104 11.14 -39.42 3.25
C LEU A 104 11.85 -38.18 3.78
N SER A 105 12.67 -37.52 2.95
CA SER A 105 13.57 -36.46 3.40
C SER A 105 13.37 -35.15 2.67
N THR A 106 13.71 -34.05 3.34
CA THR A 106 13.96 -32.76 2.70
C THR A 106 15.41 -32.70 2.19
N ASN A 107 15.86 -31.51 1.77
CA ASN A 107 17.26 -31.26 1.39
C ASN A 107 18.27 -31.50 2.53
N VAL A 108 17.85 -31.76 3.75
CA VAL A 108 18.73 -32.11 4.87
C VAL A 108 19.61 -33.34 4.55
N ALA A 109 19.08 -34.31 3.78
CA ALA A 109 19.84 -35.48 3.34
C ALA A 109 20.70 -35.23 2.07
N GLU A 110 20.67 -34.02 1.50
CA GLU A 110 21.39 -33.72 0.26
C GLU A 110 22.91 -33.56 0.48
N SER A 111 23.30 -32.81 1.52
CA SER A 111 24.72 -32.55 1.82
C SER A 111 25.11 -32.81 3.27
N SER A 112 24.23 -32.54 4.23
CA SER A 112 24.57 -32.42 5.65
C SER A 112 24.63 -33.76 6.40
N ILE A 113 23.94 -34.78 5.91
CA ILE A 113 23.83 -36.09 6.60
C ILE A 113 24.23 -37.21 5.65
N THR A 114 25.06 -38.12 6.16
CA THR A 114 25.39 -39.36 5.45
C THR A 114 24.47 -40.48 5.91
N ILE A 115 23.79 -41.11 4.97
CA ILE A 115 22.95 -42.29 5.20
C ILE A 115 23.59 -43.43 4.43
N ASP A 116 24.09 -44.41 5.15
CA ASP A 116 24.69 -45.59 4.54
C ASP A 116 23.58 -46.55 4.10
N GLY A 117 23.87 -47.35 3.04
CA GLY A 117 22.94 -48.37 2.54
C GLY A 117 21.87 -47.88 1.56
N VAL A 118 21.86 -46.57 1.21
CA VAL A 118 20.96 -46.07 0.18
C VAL A 118 21.34 -46.59 -1.20
N SER A 119 20.50 -47.39 -1.80
CA SER A 119 20.67 -47.96 -3.14
C SER A 119 19.76 -47.25 -4.19
N THR A 120 18.68 -46.64 -3.75
CA THR A 120 17.73 -46.00 -4.64
C THR A 120 17.35 -44.59 -4.13
N VAL A 121 17.34 -43.61 -5.03
CA VAL A 121 16.85 -42.25 -4.78
C VAL A 121 15.62 -42.00 -5.65
N ILE A 122 14.56 -41.48 -5.04
CA ILE A 122 13.40 -40.90 -5.72
C ILE A 122 13.48 -39.37 -5.52
N ASP A 123 13.67 -38.63 -6.60
CA ASP A 123 13.88 -37.17 -6.53
C ASP A 123 12.67 -36.41 -7.12
N SER A 124 11.94 -35.70 -6.27
CA SER A 124 10.83 -34.83 -6.71
C SER A 124 11.30 -33.65 -7.58
N GLY A 125 12.60 -33.32 -7.52
CA GLY A 125 13.15 -32.14 -8.18
C GLY A 125 12.72 -30.82 -7.56
N LEU A 126 12.11 -30.84 -6.39
CA LEU A 126 11.62 -29.69 -5.67
C LEU A 126 12.37 -29.51 -4.34
N ALA A 127 12.50 -28.27 -3.93
CA ALA A 127 13.02 -27.91 -2.61
C ALA A 127 12.28 -26.68 -2.08
N ARG A 128 12.22 -26.55 -0.76
CA ARG A 128 11.76 -25.33 -0.12
C ARG A 128 12.97 -24.42 0.08
N VAL A 129 12.89 -23.22 -0.52
CA VAL A 129 13.95 -22.22 -0.50
C VAL A 129 13.48 -21.05 0.35
N ALA A 130 14.27 -20.75 1.38
CA ALA A 130 14.11 -19.52 2.13
C ALA A 130 14.67 -18.35 1.31
N THR A 131 13.87 -17.32 1.19
CA THR A 131 14.24 -16.07 0.54
C THR A 131 13.84 -14.90 1.43
N PHE A 132 14.22 -13.71 1.06
CA PHE A 132 13.79 -12.48 1.72
C PHE A 132 12.98 -11.67 0.70
N SER A 133 11.79 -11.24 1.10
CA SER A 133 10.95 -10.39 0.24
C SER A 133 11.41 -8.94 0.35
N PRO A 134 12.00 -8.35 -0.68
CA PRO A 134 12.46 -6.96 -0.62
C PRO A 134 11.32 -5.95 -0.51
N TRP A 135 10.09 -6.35 -0.85
CA TRP A 135 8.91 -5.48 -0.83
C TRP A 135 8.27 -5.39 0.55
N THR A 136 8.16 -6.52 1.25
CA THR A 136 7.55 -6.60 2.59
C THR A 136 8.57 -6.50 3.71
N GLY A 137 9.85 -6.71 3.44
CA GLY A 137 10.91 -6.82 4.45
C GLY A 137 10.76 -8.07 5.32
N LEU A 138 10.03 -9.09 4.84
CA LEU A 138 9.74 -10.32 5.59
C LEU A 138 10.48 -11.52 4.98
N PRO A 139 10.82 -12.54 5.79
CA PRO A 139 11.27 -13.81 5.25
C PRO A 139 10.15 -14.43 4.42
N ALA A 140 10.52 -14.99 3.28
CA ALA A 140 9.62 -15.69 2.37
C ALA A 140 10.06 -17.13 2.17
N LEU A 141 9.10 -18.04 2.10
CA LEU A 141 9.32 -19.45 1.83
C LEU A 141 8.57 -19.85 0.57
N SER A 142 9.30 -20.32 -0.44
CA SER A 142 8.70 -20.80 -1.69
C SER A 142 9.18 -22.21 -2.02
N VAL A 143 8.30 -23.00 -2.65
CA VAL A 143 8.69 -24.27 -3.24
C VAL A 143 9.15 -24.00 -4.67
N GLY A 144 10.40 -24.33 -4.96
CA GLY A 144 11.02 -24.13 -6.26
C GLY A 144 11.66 -25.40 -6.81
N ARG A 145 12.00 -25.35 -8.11
CA ARG A 145 12.79 -26.41 -8.75
C ARG A 145 14.23 -26.36 -8.28
N THR A 146 14.83 -27.52 -7.96
CA THR A 146 16.25 -27.63 -7.62
C THR A 146 17.13 -27.41 -8.85
N SER A 147 18.36 -26.96 -8.64
CA SER A 147 19.36 -26.84 -9.71
C SER A 147 19.85 -28.21 -10.21
N LYS A 148 20.56 -28.20 -11.34
CA LYS A 148 21.23 -29.41 -11.85
C LYS A 148 22.30 -29.92 -10.87
N ALA A 149 23.00 -29.01 -10.18
CA ALA A 149 24.00 -29.38 -9.18
C ALA A 149 23.37 -30.10 -7.99
N SER A 150 22.27 -29.56 -7.43
CA SER A 150 21.50 -30.18 -6.36
C SER A 150 20.96 -31.58 -6.80
N ALA A 151 20.35 -31.65 -7.98
CA ALA A 151 19.86 -32.92 -8.52
C ALA A 151 20.97 -33.98 -8.70
N ARG A 152 22.19 -33.58 -9.03
CA ARG A 152 23.36 -34.46 -9.09
C ARG A 152 23.82 -34.90 -7.71
N GLN A 153 23.84 -33.99 -6.71
CA GLN A 153 24.18 -34.31 -5.33
C GLN A 153 23.20 -35.31 -4.72
N ARG A 154 21.88 -35.09 -4.94
CA ARG A 154 20.84 -36.04 -4.54
C ARG A 154 21.03 -37.41 -5.18
N ALA A 155 21.32 -37.42 -6.48
CA ALA A 155 21.58 -38.65 -7.22
C ALA A 155 22.80 -39.42 -6.67
N GLY A 156 23.85 -38.69 -6.31
CA GLY A 156 25.08 -39.26 -5.72
C GLY A 156 24.86 -40.00 -4.38
N ARG A 157 23.71 -39.78 -3.71
CA ARG A 157 23.35 -40.53 -2.50
C ARG A 157 23.11 -42.02 -2.76
N ALA A 158 22.60 -42.38 -3.93
CA ALA A 158 22.34 -43.77 -4.29
C ALA A 158 23.61 -44.55 -4.65
N ALA A 159 24.67 -43.90 -5.14
CA ALA A 159 25.90 -44.56 -5.63
C ALA A 159 27.10 -44.40 -4.68
N ARG A 160 26.87 -44.31 -3.38
CA ARG A 160 27.91 -44.03 -2.41
C ARG A 160 28.63 -45.27 -1.93
N THR A 161 27.88 -46.35 -1.68
CA THR A 161 28.37 -47.61 -1.12
C THR A 161 28.28 -48.81 -2.08
N GLY A 162 27.58 -48.63 -3.22
CA GLY A 162 27.38 -49.63 -4.25
C GLY A 162 26.67 -49.04 -5.48
N PRO A 163 26.41 -49.83 -6.53
CA PRO A 163 25.65 -49.40 -7.70
C PRO A 163 24.30 -48.86 -7.29
N GLY A 164 23.91 -47.70 -7.84
CA GLY A 164 22.70 -47.01 -7.45
C GLY A 164 21.72 -46.74 -8.58
N ARG A 165 20.46 -46.42 -8.21
CA ARG A 165 19.40 -46.00 -9.13
C ARG A 165 18.78 -44.70 -8.66
N VAL A 166 18.44 -43.84 -9.61
CA VAL A 166 17.72 -42.61 -9.38
C VAL A 166 16.50 -42.54 -10.25
N ILE A 167 15.35 -42.28 -9.65
CA ILE A 167 14.09 -42.00 -10.35
C ILE A 167 13.78 -40.53 -10.13
N ARG A 168 13.83 -39.73 -11.20
CA ARG A 168 13.47 -38.32 -11.21
C ARG A 168 12.01 -38.19 -11.58
N LEU A 169 11.17 -37.67 -10.69
CA LEU A 169 9.74 -37.46 -10.92
C LEU A 169 9.46 -36.25 -11.86
N TYR A 170 10.36 -36.03 -12.77
CA TYR A 170 10.30 -34.93 -13.76
C TYR A 170 11.04 -35.35 -15.05
N SER A 171 10.64 -34.75 -16.17
CA SER A 171 11.16 -35.12 -17.47
C SER A 171 12.62 -34.70 -17.67
N GLN A 172 13.28 -35.37 -18.64
CA GLN A 172 14.62 -34.96 -19.03
C GLN A 172 14.68 -33.54 -19.59
N MET A 173 13.62 -33.10 -20.27
CA MET A 173 13.50 -31.74 -20.77
C MET A 173 13.43 -30.72 -19.62
N ASP A 174 12.63 -31.01 -18.57
CA ASP A 174 12.61 -30.19 -17.34
C ASP A 174 14.01 -30.11 -16.71
N PHE A 175 14.71 -31.23 -16.59
CA PHE A 175 16.09 -31.22 -16.07
C PHE A 175 17.03 -30.33 -16.90
N GLN A 176 16.94 -30.37 -18.21
CA GLN A 176 17.80 -29.56 -19.08
C GLN A 176 17.57 -28.05 -18.92
N THR A 177 16.33 -27.63 -18.64
CA THR A 177 15.96 -26.23 -18.46
C THR A 177 16.27 -25.66 -17.06
N ARG A 178 16.70 -26.51 -16.13
CA ARG A 178 17.06 -26.06 -14.75
C ARG A 178 18.34 -25.26 -14.75
N ALA A 179 18.45 -24.33 -13.79
CA ALA A 179 19.68 -23.60 -13.51
C ALA A 179 20.81 -24.60 -13.17
N ASP A 180 22.04 -24.29 -13.53
CA ASP A 180 23.20 -25.16 -13.27
C ASP A 180 23.49 -25.25 -11.76
N PHE A 181 23.38 -24.13 -11.04
CA PHE A 181 23.61 -23.99 -9.60
C PHE A 181 22.47 -23.24 -8.91
N GLU A 182 22.33 -23.40 -7.60
CA GLU A 182 21.45 -22.58 -6.77
C GLU A 182 21.97 -21.15 -6.72
N LYS A 183 21.05 -20.19 -6.55
CA LYS A 183 21.45 -18.80 -6.30
C LYS A 183 22.24 -18.74 -4.98
N PRO A 184 23.39 -18.04 -4.96
CA PRO A 184 24.15 -17.83 -3.72
C PRO A 184 23.29 -17.22 -2.62
N GLU A 185 23.63 -17.50 -1.37
CA GLU A 185 22.86 -17.01 -0.22
C GLU A 185 22.80 -15.49 -0.16
N ILE A 186 23.91 -14.82 -0.49
CA ILE A 186 24.01 -13.36 -0.54
C ILE A 186 22.98 -12.73 -1.49
N MET A 187 22.54 -13.46 -2.51
CA MET A 187 21.58 -13.00 -3.52
C MET A 187 20.11 -13.17 -3.10
N ARG A 188 19.82 -13.84 -1.97
CA ARG A 188 18.45 -14.22 -1.58
C ARG A 188 18.13 -14.03 -0.10
N SER A 189 19.13 -13.77 0.76
CA SER A 189 18.97 -13.63 2.21
C SER A 189 18.88 -12.16 2.64
N ASP A 190 18.42 -11.95 3.88
CA ASP A 190 18.54 -10.66 4.56
C ASP A 190 20.03 -10.34 4.78
N LEU A 191 20.44 -9.15 4.42
CA LEU A 191 21.84 -8.71 4.51
C LEU A 191 22.14 -7.84 5.74
N ALA A 192 21.17 -7.63 6.64
CA ALA A 192 21.37 -6.75 7.78
C ALA A 192 22.51 -7.19 8.70
N GLN A 193 22.67 -8.51 8.90
CA GLN A 193 23.78 -9.03 9.70
C GLN A 193 25.13 -8.84 9.00
N LEU A 194 25.19 -9.02 7.68
CA LEU A 194 26.39 -8.76 6.88
C LEU A 194 26.77 -7.28 6.95
N CYS A 195 25.82 -6.37 6.68
CA CYS A 195 26.07 -4.93 6.74
C CYS A 195 26.49 -4.48 8.14
N LEU A 196 25.90 -5.05 9.21
CA LEU A 196 26.33 -4.79 10.58
C LEU A 196 27.80 -5.21 10.81
N ALA A 197 28.18 -6.40 10.33
CA ALA A 197 29.55 -6.88 10.45
C ALA A 197 30.54 -5.97 9.70
N LEU A 198 30.20 -5.51 8.51
CA LEU A 198 31.02 -4.57 7.73
C LEU A 198 31.18 -3.23 8.45
N ARG A 199 30.11 -2.67 9.01
CA ARG A 199 30.19 -1.45 9.82
C ARG A 199 31.08 -1.62 11.04
N ALA A 200 30.98 -2.75 11.74
CA ALA A 200 31.84 -3.04 12.88
C ALA A 200 33.32 -3.16 12.48
N MET A 201 33.61 -3.51 11.23
CA MET A 201 34.96 -3.51 10.63
C MET A 201 35.40 -2.13 10.09
N GLY A 202 34.56 -1.10 10.18
CA GLY A 202 34.80 0.23 9.64
C GLY A 202 34.47 0.40 8.15
N ILE A 203 33.84 -0.61 7.52
CA ILE A 203 33.43 -0.58 6.12
C ILE A 203 31.97 -0.11 6.08
N GLN A 204 31.75 1.12 5.65
CA GLN A 204 30.42 1.71 5.63
C GLN A 204 29.65 1.42 4.33
N ASP A 205 30.35 1.21 3.23
CA ASP A 205 29.76 0.91 1.93
C ASP A 205 30.14 -0.50 1.48
N PRO A 206 29.19 -1.46 1.47
CA PRO A 206 29.43 -2.81 0.96
C PRO A 206 29.94 -2.86 -0.49
N GLY A 207 29.67 -1.81 -1.30
CA GLY A 207 30.14 -1.70 -2.67
C GLY A 207 31.68 -1.54 -2.79
N GLN A 208 32.38 -1.21 -1.71
CA GLN A 208 33.85 -1.10 -1.70
C GLN A 208 34.55 -2.47 -1.63
N ILE A 209 33.80 -3.54 -1.40
CA ILE A 209 34.36 -4.90 -1.29
C ILE A 209 34.33 -5.56 -2.67
N ASP A 210 35.43 -6.25 -3.01
CA ASP A 210 35.49 -7.11 -4.19
C ASP A 210 34.74 -8.42 -3.91
N TRP A 211 33.50 -8.51 -4.33
CA TRP A 211 32.63 -9.67 -4.13
C TRP A 211 32.82 -10.70 -5.23
N LEU A 212 32.78 -11.98 -4.89
CA LEU A 212 32.67 -13.06 -5.88
C LEU A 212 31.33 -12.96 -6.64
N ASP A 213 30.24 -12.78 -5.90
CA ASP A 213 28.91 -12.45 -6.38
C ASP A 213 28.43 -11.21 -5.60
N ALA A 214 28.24 -10.10 -6.28
CA ALA A 214 27.83 -8.86 -5.63
C ALA A 214 26.41 -8.97 -5.05
N PRO A 215 26.16 -8.46 -3.82
CA PRO A 215 24.83 -8.46 -3.22
C PRO A 215 23.87 -7.58 -4.03
N PRO A 216 22.56 -7.91 -4.09
CA PRO A 216 21.57 -7.05 -4.74
C PRO A 216 21.50 -5.68 -4.05
N GLU A 217 21.54 -4.59 -4.81
CA GLU A 217 21.49 -3.22 -4.30
C GLU A 217 20.26 -2.96 -3.42
N VAL A 218 19.10 -3.49 -3.83
CA VAL A 218 17.85 -3.37 -3.06
C VAL A 218 17.96 -4.06 -1.70
N ALA A 219 18.64 -5.20 -1.62
CA ALA A 219 18.81 -5.92 -0.36
C ALA A 219 19.78 -5.17 0.58
N VAL A 220 20.85 -4.58 0.03
CA VAL A 220 21.78 -3.72 0.77
C VAL A 220 21.05 -2.48 1.30
N THR A 221 20.30 -1.78 0.44
CA THR A 221 19.53 -0.59 0.83
C THR A 221 18.53 -0.89 1.94
N ASN A 222 17.84 -2.02 1.88
CA ASN A 222 16.90 -2.43 2.94
C ASN A 222 17.63 -2.76 4.25
N ALA A 223 18.79 -3.43 4.17
CA ALA A 223 19.63 -3.73 5.33
C ALA A 223 20.15 -2.44 5.99
N GLU A 224 20.66 -1.51 5.19
CA GLU A 224 21.13 -0.21 5.68
C GLU A 224 20.01 0.63 6.30
N ARG A 225 18.83 0.66 5.69
CA ARG A 225 17.65 1.31 6.25
C ARG A 225 17.26 0.71 7.60
N LEU A 226 17.28 -0.62 7.72
CA LEU A 226 17.02 -1.29 8.99
C LEU A 226 18.08 -0.92 10.03
N LEU A 227 19.36 -1.02 9.69
CA LEU A 227 20.45 -0.67 10.62
C LEU A 227 20.35 0.79 11.07
N GLY A 228 19.98 1.72 10.19
CA GLY A 228 19.72 3.12 10.55
C GLY A 228 18.60 3.32 11.58
N MET A 229 17.62 2.40 11.67
CA MET A 229 16.60 2.42 12.72
C MET A 229 17.08 1.79 14.04
N LEU A 230 17.98 0.79 13.97
CA LEU A 230 18.44 0.03 15.14
C LEU A 230 19.65 0.64 15.82
N ILE A 231 20.47 1.39 15.08
CA ILE A 231 21.80 1.84 15.50
C ILE A 231 21.89 3.34 15.28
N ARG A 232 22.27 4.08 16.33
CA ARG A 232 22.49 5.53 16.27
C ARG A 232 23.97 5.91 16.25
N THR A 233 24.85 5.01 16.73
CA THR A 233 26.31 5.25 16.82
C THR A 233 27.09 3.99 16.40
N ASP A 234 28.33 4.15 15.92
CA ASP A 234 29.21 3.02 15.57
C ASP A 234 29.56 2.15 16.77
N GLU A 235 29.59 2.72 17.97
CA GLU A 235 29.78 2.00 19.22
C GLU A 235 28.67 0.96 19.46
N GLN A 236 27.42 1.35 19.22
CA GLN A 236 26.28 0.43 19.27
C GLN A 236 26.39 -0.70 18.24
N ALA A 237 26.96 -0.45 17.05
CA ALA A 237 27.19 -1.50 16.07
C ALA A 237 28.14 -2.58 16.63
N GLY A 238 29.24 -2.18 17.28
CA GLY A 238 30.16 -3.08 17.94
C GLY A 238 29.52 -3.89 19.10
N GLU A 239 28.64 -3.26 19.87
CA GLU A 239 27.90 -3.95 20.94
C GLU A 239 26.93 -5.01 20.39
N LEU A 240 26.16 -4.70 19.35
CA LEU A 240 25.22 -5.64 18.76
C LEU A 240 25.93 -6.86 18.14
N MET A 241 27.14 -6.68 17.63
CA MET A 241 27.97 -7.78 17.07
C MET A 241 28.45 -8.79 18.11
N ARG A 242 28.43 -8.44 19.41
CA ARG A 242 28.84 -9.40 20.48
C ARG A 242 27.89 -10.58 20.60
N LEU A 243 26.63 -10.42 20.11
CA LEU A 243 25.63 -11.48 20.10
C LEU A 243 25.59 -12.11 18.70
N PRO A 244 25.72 -13.44 18.57
CA PRO A 244 25.64 -14.13 17.27
C PRO A 244 24.18 -14.27 16.82
N LEU A 245 23.51 -13.13 16.69
CA LEU A 245 22.09 -13.03 16.37
C LEU A 245 21.86 -12.01 15.25
N HIS A 246 20.68 -12.09 14.64
CA HIS A 246 20.22 -11.05 13.76
C HIS A 246 20.18 -9.70 14.49
N PRO A 247 20.55 -8.56 13.84
CA PRO A 247 20.65 -7.24 14.47
C PRO A 247 19.41 -6.81 15.26
N ARG A 248 18.22 -7.18 14.82
CA ARG A 248 16.95 -6.93 15.54
C ARG A 248 16.94 -7.55 16.94
N LEU A 249 17.34 -8.82 17.01
CA LEU A 249 17.35 -9.57 18.28
C LEU A 249 18.46 -9.06 19.21
N SER A 250 19.62 -8.73 18.66
CA SER A 250 20.71 -8.11 19.43
C SER A 250 20.25 -6.76 20.01
N ARG A 251 19.59 -5.93 19.21
CA ARG A 251 19.07 -4.62 19.67
C ARG A 251 18.00 -4.77 20.75
N MET A 252 17.07 -5.71 20.56
CA MET A 252 16.04 -6.04 21.54
C MET A 252 16.67 -6.45 22.88
N ILE A 253 17.65 -7.36 22.87
CA ILE A 253 18.33 -7.81 24.09
C ILE A 253 19.07 -6.65 24.75
N ALA A 254 19.82 -5.85 24.01
CA ALA A 254 20.52 -4.68 24.54
C ALA A 254 19.55 -3.71 25.23
N ALA A 255 18.43 -3.37 24.60
CA ALA A 255 17.41 -2.51 25.15
C ALA A 255 16.74 -3.11 26.42
N ALA A 256 16.53 -4.42 26.43
CA ALA A 256 15.93 -5.12 27.57
C ALA A 256 16.89 -5.21 28.77
N MET A 257 18.18 -5.29 28.50
CA MET A 257 19.22 -5.27 29.56
C MET A 257 19.20 -3.94 30.33
N ASP A 258 19.03 -2.83 29.63
CA ASP A 258 18.96 -1.51 30.24
C ASP A 258 17.66 -1.31 31.04
N ARG A 259 16.59 -2.06 30.72
CA ARG A 259 15.25 -2.00 31.34
C ARG A 259 14.99 -3.11 32.36
N GLY A 260 15.97 -4.00 32.61
CA GLY A 260 15.80 -5.09 33.55
C GLY A 260 15.00 -6.30 33.03
N ALA A 261 14.67 -6.37 31.73
CA ALA A 261 13.93 -7.49 31.10
C ALA A 261 14.84 -8.47 30.32
N GLY A 262 16.14 -8.47 30.57
CA GLY A 262 17.14 -9.20 29.78
C GLY A 262 16.88 -10.70 29.66
N ARG A 263 16.39 -11.37 30.72
CA ARG A 263 16.07 -12.80 30.69
C ARG A 263 14.91 -13.10 29.72
N ALA A 264 13.83 -12.34 29.82
CA ALA A 264 12.64 -12.51 28.98
C ALA A 264 12.99 -12.23 27.49
N ALA A 265 13.84 -11.22 27.24
CA ALA A 265 14.35 -10.93 25.89
C ALA A 265 15.23 -12.06 25.34
N CYS A 266 16.06 -12.71 26.17
CA CYS A 266 16.83 -13.89 25.74
C CYS A 266 15.91 -15.08 25.41
N ILE A 267 14.82 -15.29 26.15
CA ILE A 267 13.81 -16.31 25.82
C ILE A 267 13.16 -16.00 24.48
N THR A 268 12.70 -14.75 24.31
CA THR A 268 12.10 -14.26 23.05
C THR A 268 13.07 -14.45 21.86
N ALA A 269 14.34 -14.06 22.03
CA ALA A 269 15.36 -14.22 20.98
C ALA A 269 15.64 -15.68 20.65
N ALA A 270 15.69 -16.55 21.67
CA ALA A 270 15.86 -17.99 21.48
C ALA A 270 14.65 -18.60 20.73
N LEU A 271 13.44 -18.20 21.08
CA LEU A 271 12.22 -18.64 20.41
C LEU A 271 12.22 -18.24 18.91
N LEU A 272 12.51 -16.96 18.61
CA LEU A 272 12.51 -16.44 17.25
C LEU A 272 13.65 -17.00 16.40
N SER A 273 14.85 -17.19 16.97
CA SER A 273 16.02 -17.67 16.23
C SER A 273 16.04 -19.18 16.00
N SER A 274 15.41 -19.97 16.88
CA SER A 274 15.33 -21.43 16.73
C SER A 274 14.19 -21.89 15.82
N GLY A 275 13.34 -20.98 15.34
CA GLY A 275 12.12 -21.31 14.58
C GLY A 275 11.09 -22.07 15.43
N GLY A 276 11.16 -21.95 16.75
CA GLY A 276 10.21 -22.54 17.69
C GLY A 276 8.79 -22.06 17.41
N ARG A 277 7.84 -22.99 17.37
CA ARG A 277 6.43 -22.66 17.21
C ARG A 277 5.75 -22.68 18.56
N SER A 278 5.07 -21.58 18.90
CA SER A 278 4.16 -21.48 20.03
C SER A 278 2.75 -21.92 19.64
N GLN A 279 1.98 -22.35 20.61
CA GLN A 279 0.51 -22.58 20.46
C GLN A 279 -0.26 -21.26 20.52
N HIS A 280 0.31 -20.25 21.18
CA HIS A 280 -0.23 -18.90 21.30
C HIS A 280 0.41 -17.95 20.29
N ASN A 281 -0.37 -17.01 19.81
CA ASN A 281 0.13 -15.95 18.94
C ASN A 281 0.55 -14.68 19.69
N ASP A 282 0.28 -14.59 20.98
CA ASP A 282 0.77 -13.52 21.86
C ASP A 282 2.15 -13.87 22.43
N LEU A 283 3.09 -12.92 22.39
CA LEU A 283 4.46 -13.12 22.86
C LEU A 283 4.53 -13.45 24.34
N LEU A 284 3.79 -12.76 25.20
CA LEU A 284 3.84 -12.96 26.65
C LEU A 284 3.38 -14.38 27.00
N ALA A 285 2.30 -14.84 26.38
CA ALA A 285 1.86 -16.22 26.55
C ALA A 285 2.85 -17.22 25.96
N ALA A 286 3.49 -16.91 24.83
CA ALA A 286 4.45 -17.81 24.16
C ALA A 286 5.74 -18.02 24.94
N ILE A 287 6.23 -17.03 25.68
CA ILE A 287 7.45 -17.16 26.48
C ILE A 287 7.24 -17.95 27.79
N ASP A 288 6.00 -18.09 28.23
CA ASP A 288 5.61 -18.88 29.39
C ASP A 288 5.40 -20.36 29.07
N GLU A 289 5.33 -20.71 27.76
CA GLU A 289 5.23 -22.10 27.33
C GLU A 289 6.51 -22.92 27.60
N PRO A 290 6.38 -24.23 27.76
CA PRO A 290 7.55 -25.13 27.82
C PRO A 290 8.39 -25.03 26.54
N LEU A 291 9.63 -24.58 26.67
CA LEU A 291 10.53 -24.40 25.53
C LEU A 291 10.93 -25.74 24.91
N SER A 292 11.02 -25.81 23.59
CA SER A 292 11.58 -26.96 22.86
C SER A 292 13.08 -27.14 23.17
N ASP A 293 13.62 -28.34 22.92
CA ASP A 293 15.05 -28.61 23.17
C ASP A 293 15.99 -27.66 22.39
N PRO A 294 15.76 -27.39 21.09
CA PRO A 294 16.58 -26.43 20.36
C PRO A 294 16.50 -25.02 20.97
N THR A 295 15.31 -24.57 21.36
CA THR A 295 15.10 -23.26 21.99
C THR A 295 15.79 -23.17 23.34
N ARG A 296 15.73 -24.24 24.16
CA ARG A 296 16.46 -24.31 25.44
C ARG A 296 17.98 -24.29 25.25
N GLN A 297 18.48 -24.94 24.23
CA GLN A 297 19.92 -24.91 23.92
C GLN A 297 20.36 -23.49 23.50
N GLN A 298 19.61 -22.85 22.63
CA GLN A 298 19.89 -21.48 22.21
C GLN A 298 19.81 -20.50 23.38
N LEU A 299 18.78 -20.61 24.23
CA LEU A 299 18.68 -19.80 25.46
C LEU A 299 19.88 -19.95 26.37
N ARG A 300 20.36 -21.20 26.63
CA ARG A 300 21.54 -21.45 27.44
C ARG A 300 22.78 -20.78 26.83
N HIS A 301 22.90 -20.77 25.53
CA HIS A 301 23.99 -20.09 24.83
C HIS A 301 23.92 -18.57 25.02
N LEU A 302 22.77 -17.98 24.81
CA LEU A 302 22.55 -16.53 24.99
C LEU A 302 22.83 -16.09 26.45
N LEU A 303 22.33 -16.83 27.43
CA LEU A 303 22.53 -16.51 28.85
C LEU A 303 23.99 -16.56 29.30
N ARG A 304 24.85 -17.25 28.57
CA ARG A 304 26.31 -17.24 28.82
C ARG A 304 27.00 -15.98 28.28
N LEU A 305 26.46 -15.42 27.22
CA LEU A 305 26.99 -14.22 26.57
C LEU A 305 26.51 -12.92 27.23
N VAL A 306 25.41 -13.00 27.95
CA VAL A 306 24.78 -11.86 28.62
C VAL A 306 25.15 -11.86 30.12
N HIS A 307 25.57 -10.72 30.65
CA HIS A 307 26.00 -10.59 32.05
C HIS A 307 24.84 -10.89 33.03
N PRO A 308 25.05 -11.79 34.01
CA PRO A 308 23.98 -12.19 34.94
C PRO A 308 23.35 -11.06 35.78
N SER A 309 24.13 -10.03 36.09
CA SER A 309 23.67 -8.87 36.89
C SER A 309 22.59 -8.02 36.21
N ARG A 310 22.36 -8.20 34.90
CA ARG A 310 21.35 -7.49 34.09
C ARG A 310 20.14 -8.36 33.75
N LEU A 311 20.07 -9.57 34.33
CA LEU A 311 18.94 -10.51 34.13
C LEU A 311 17.90 -10.34 35.22
N SER A 312 17.34 -9.15 35.41
CA SER A 312 16.32 -8.88 36.41
C SER A 312 14.92 -9.38 35.97
N THR A 313 13.98 -9.30 36.89
CA THR A 313 12.66 -9.93 36.86
C THR A 313 11.62 -9.17 36.05
N HIS A 314 10.64 -9.89 35.57
CA HIS A 314 9.35 -9.56 34.96
C HIS A 314 8.84 -8.12 35.11
N ASP A 315 9.06 -7.34 34.07
CA ASP A 315 8.22 -6.21 33.70
C ASP A 315 7.83 -6.45 32.23
N ASP A 316 6.59 -6.78 32.01
CA ASP A 316 6.05 -7.09 30.67
C ASP A 316 6.19 -5.89 29.75
N ASP A 317 5.95 -4.67 30.23
CA ASP A 317 6.08 -3.45 29.45
C ASP A 317 7.56 -3.17 29.09
N ALA A 318 8.49 -3.43 30.00
CA ALA A 318 9.93 -3.32 29.71
C ALA A 318 10.38 -4.29 28.61
N LEU A 319 9.84 -5.52 28.59
CA LEU A 319 10.07 -6.47 27.50
C LEU A 319 9.47 -5.96 26.19
N LEU A 320 8.19 -5.59 26.19
CA LEU A 320 7.45 -5.16 25.00
C LEU A 320 8.06 -3.90 24.37
N GLN A 321 8.48 -2.91 25.18
CA GLN A 321 9.23 -1.75 24.72
C GLN A 321 10.58 -2.14 24.11
N SER A 322 11.27 -3.12 24.69
CA SER A 322 12.54 -3.62 24.15
C SER A 322 12.34 -4.35 22.82
N VAL A 323 11.24 -5.09 22.67
CA VAL A 323 10.82 -5.70 21.42
C VAL A 323 10.59 -4.61 20.37
N LEU A 324 9.92 -3.51 20.70
CA LEU A 324 9.71 -2.37 19.80
C LEU A 324 11.03 -1.78 19.32
N MET A 325 12.05 -1.67 20.18
CA MET A 325 13.38 -1.19 19.79
C MET A 325 14.07 -2.09 18.75
N GLY A 326 13.77 -3.39 18.73
CA GLY A 326 14.30 -4.34 17.73
C GLY A 326 13.48 -4.41 16.44
N PHE A 327 12.22 -4.03 16.49
CA PHE A 327 11.27 -4.23 15.39
C PHE A 327 10.43 -2.99 15.05
N PRO A 328 11.02 -1.78 14.96
CA PRO A 328 10.27 -0.54 14.80
C PRO A 328 9.51 -0.45 13.48
N ASP A 329 9.94 -1.15 12.44
CA ASP A 329 9.32 -1.21 11.12
C ASP A 329 8.25 -2.31 10.99
N ARG A 330 8.06 -3.13 12.03
CA ARG A 330 7.07 -4.22 12.06
C ARG A 330 5.86 -3.93 12.92
N VAL A 331 5.67 -2.67 13.28
CA VAL A 331 4.43 -2.23 13.91
C VAL A 331 3.28 -2.44 12.95
N ALA A 332 2.18 -2.95 13.48
CA ALA A 332 0.96 -3.25 12.74
C ALA A 332 -0.26 -2.72 13.47
N GLN A 333 -1.30 -2.39 12.71
CA GLN A 333 -2.60 -1.98 13.20
C GLN A 333 -3.67 -2.96 12.72
N ARG A 334 -4.49 -3.45 13.63
CA ARG A 334 -5.65 -4.28 13.29
C ARG A 334 -6.71 -3.43 12.59
N LYS A 335 -7.19 -3.90 11.43
CA LYS A 335 -8.24 -3.24 10.63
C LYS A 335 -9.58 -3.98 10.68
N ALA A 336 -9.54 -5.31 10.70
CA ALA A 336 -10.71 -6.18 10.85
C ALA A 336 -10.29 -7.40 11.68
N ALA A 337 -11.14 -8.41 11.85
CA ALA A 337 -10.88 -9.56 12.72
C ALA A 337 -9.43 -10.07 12.63
N ASN A 338 -9.01 -10.61 11.48
CA ASN A 338 -7.65 -11.14 11.27
C ASN A 338 -6.83 -10.29 10.28
N GLN A 339 -7.40 -9.22 9.71
CA GLN A 339 -6.68 -8.36 8.78
C GLN A 339 -5.97 -7.22 9.49
N VAL A 340 -4.73 -7.03 9.11
CA VAL A 340 -3.85 -6.01 9.67
C VAL A 340 -3.14 -5.22 8.60
N MET A 341 -2.75 -4.01 8.94
CA MET A 341 -1.90 -3.17 8.12
C MET A 341 -0.56 -2.97 8.84
N LEU A 342 0.54 -3.30 8.18
CA LEU A 342 1.89 -3.04 8.67
C LEU A 342 2.25 -1.55 8.50
N SER A 343 3.23 -1.06 9.24
CA SER A 343 3.74 0.32 9.13
C SER A 343 4.23 0.68 7.72
N SER A 344 4.67 -0.30 6.95
CA SER A 344 5.00 -0.15 5.52
C SER A 344 3.79 0.17 4.63
N GLY A 345 2.56 -0.06 5.12
CA GLY A 345 1.31 0.01 4.38
C GLY A 345 0.90 -1.31 3.73
N ALA A 346 1.69 -2.37 3.88
CA ALA A 346 1.31 -3.70 3.38
C ALA A 346 0.23 -4.32 4.28
N ALA A 347 -0.74 -4.99 3.65
CA ALA A 347 -1.72 -5.80 4.36
C ALA A 347 -1.11 -7.17 4.73
N ALA A 348 -1.53 -7.72 5.87
CA ALA A 348 -1.17 -9.06 6.34
C ALA A 348 -2.35 -9.69 7.07
N GLU A 349 -2.24 -10.98 7.38
CA GLU A 349 -3.28 -11.76 8.07
C GLU A 349 -2.71 -12.42 9.33
N ILE A 350 -3.45 -12.33 10.45
CA ILE A 350 -3.09 -13.01 11.69
C ILE A 350 -3.53 -14.49 11.61
N VAL A 351 -2.63 -15.36 12.02
CA VAL A 351 -2.91 -16.80 12.17
C VAL A 351 -3.30 -17.05 13.63
N GLY A 352 -4.49 -17.63 13.84
CA GLY A 352 -5.03 -17.89 15.17
C GLY A 352 -6.05 -16.86 15.63
N GLU A 353 -6.18 -16.66 16.93
CA GLU A 353 -7.13 -15.72 17.50
C GLU A 353 -6.66 -14.28 17.34
N PRO A 354 -7.57 -13.35 16.94
CA PRO A 354 -7.20 -11.95 16.83
C PRO A 354 -6.94 -11.36 18.22
N PRO A 355 -5.87 -10.53 18.38
CA PRO A 355 -5.55 -9.91 19.66
C PRO A 355 -6.64 -8.92 20.10
N SER A 356 -6.77 -8.68 21.41
CA SER A 356 -7.69 -7.68 21.97
C SER A 356 -7.22 -6.24 21.72
N PHE A 357 -5.92 -6.02 21.54
CA PHE A 357 -5.30 -4.71 21.35
C PHE A 357 -5.23 -4.32 19.86
N PRO A 358 -5.34 -3.02 19.55
CA PRO A 358 -5.37 -2.54 18.17
C PRO A 358 -3.99 -2.45 17.51
N PHE A 359 -2.91 -2.22 18.30
CA PHE A 359 -1.54 -2.09 17.79
C PHE A 359 -0.64 -3.17 18.37
N PHE A 360 0.25 -3.68 17.53
CA PHE A 360 1.21 -4.72 17.92
C PHE A 360 2.41 -4.76 16.95
N ILE A 361 3.44 -5.49 17.32
CA ILE A 361 4.60 -5.80 16.50
C ILE A 361 4.40 -7.20 15.91
N ALA A 362 4.52 -7.32 14.59
CA ALA A 362 4.52 -8.59 13.87
C ALA A 362 5.91 -9.25 13.96
N LEU A 363 6.13 -10.09 14.98
CA LEU A 363 7.43 -10.71 15.27
C LEU A 363 7.76 -11.88 14.32
N ASP A 364 6.88 -12.88 14.26
CA ASP A 364 6.95 -13.96 13.29
C ASP A 364 5.96 -13.69 12.16
N ALA A 365 6.45 -13.03 11.12
CA ALA A 365 5.68 -12.74 9.93
C ALA A 365 6.39 -13.31 8.71
N GLU A 366 5.66 -14.05 7.86
CA GLU A 366 6.18 -14.77 6.72
C GLU A 366 5.34 -14.49 5.47
N ASP A 367 6.02 -14.13 4.39
CA ASP A 367 5.41 -14.03 3.06
C ASP A 367 5.46 -15.40 2.37
N ARG A 368 4.30 -15.92 1.99
CA ARG A 368 4.16 -17.22 1.32
C ARG A 368 3.55 -17.05 -0.04
N THR A 369 4.23 -17.52 -1.07
CA THR A 369 3.72 -17.53 -2.46
C THR A 369 2.37 -18.26 -2.63
N GLU A 370 2.06 -19.17 -1.72
CA GLU A 370 0.81 -19.95 -1.72
C GLU A 370 -0.38 -19.21 -1.06
N LYS A 371 -0.13 -18.08 -0.42
CA LYS A 371 -1.12 -17.26 0.28
C LYS A 371 -1.18 -15.86 -0.30
N PRO A 372 -2.38 -15.27 -0.39
CA PRO A 372 -2.54 -13.93 -0.95
C PRO A 372 -1.95 -12.82 -0.08
N LEU A 373 -1.80 -13.06 1.22
CA LEU A 373 -1.27 -12.10 2.19
C LEU A 373 -0.21 -12.77 3.09
N PRO A 374 0.81 -12.00 3.52
CA PRO A 374 1.75 -12.42 4.55
C PRO A 374 1.02 -12.87 5.81
N GLN A 375 1.53 -13.92 6.46
CA GLN A 375 0.94 -14.52 7.65
C GLN A 375 1.72 -14.10 8.89
N VAL A 376 1.03 -13.52 9.87
CA VAL A 376 1.60 -13.14 11.18
C VAL A 376 1.19 -14.20 12.20
N ARG A 377 2.18 -14.85 12.83
CA ARG A 377 1.97 -15.95 13.78
C ARG A 377 2.29 -15.58 15.21
N LEU A 378 3.23 -14.67 15.43
CA LEU A 378 3.60 -14.20 16.74
C LEU A 378 3.58 -12.67 16.73
N LEU A 379 2.95 -12.12 17.74
CA LEU A 379 2.77 -10.68 17.88
C LEU A 379 3.02 -10.23 19.33
N ALA A 380 3.41 -8.98 19.49
CA ALA A 380 3.63 -8.37 20.79
C ALA A 380 2.87 -7.04 20.87
N ARG A 381 2.14 -6.80 21.94
CA ARG A 381 1.37 -5.57 22.16
C ARG A 381 2.27 -4.33 22.09
N VAL A 382 1.74 -3.24 21.53
CA VAL A 382 2.37 -1.91 21.52
C VAL A 382 1.35 -0.87 21.93
N GLU A 383 1.76 0.04 22.81
CA GLU A 383 0.99 1.23 23.11
C GLU A 383 1.40 2.37 22.14
N PRO A 384 0.43 3.12 21.60
CA PRO A 384 0.72 4.21 20.66
C PRO A 384 1.69 5.27 21.20
N GLU A 385 1.66 5.52 22.51
CA GLU A 385 2.52 6.47 23.20
C GLU A 385 3.99 6.09 23.06
N TRP A 386 4.32 4.79 23.13
CA TRP A 386 5.70 4.32 22.96
C TRP A 386 6.26 4.60 21.57
N LEU A 387 5.39 4.62 20.54
CA LEU A 387 5.81 4.95 19.17
C LEU A 387 6.22 6.43 19.07
N VAL A 388 5.51 7.30 19.77
CA VAL A 388 5.83 8.74 19.82
C VAL A 388 7.11 8.98 20.63
N ASP A 389 7.25 8.30 21.77
CA ASP A 389 8.38 8.50 22.69
C ASP A 389 9.71 7.98 22.13
N PHE A 390 9.71 6.79 21.49
CA PHE A 390 10.94 6.14 21.07
C PHE A 390 11.33 6.41 19.62
N PHE A 391 10.35 6.74 18.77
CA PHE A 391 10.55 6.95 17.34
C PHE A 391 9.83 8.21 16.82
N PRO A 392 10.07 9.38 17.44
CA PRO A 392 9.40 10.63 17.03
C PRO A 392 9.67 10.99 15.57
N GLU A 393 10.83 10.60 15.01
CA GLU A 393 11.20 10.83 13.62
C GLU A 393 10.34 10.04 12.61
N ARG A 394 9.60 9.03 13.07
CA ARG A 394 8.65 8.24 12.26
C ARG A 394 7.20 8.68 12.47
N VAL A 395 6.98 9.57 13.41
CA VAL A 395 5.66 10.15 13.68
C VAL A 395 5.50 11.45 12.92
N ARG A 396 4.38 11.59 12.24
CA ARG A 396 4.04 12.82 11.53
C ARG A 396 2.58 13.16 11.72
N GLU A 397 2.30 14.45 11.75
CA GLU A 397 0.94 14.96 11.68
C GLU A 397 0.58 15.27 10.23
N GLU A 398 -0.58 14.81 9.79
CA GLU A 398 -1.11 15.07 8.45
C GLU A 398 -2.54 15.60 8.58
N THR A 399 -2.75 16.82 8.13
CA THR A 399 -4.08 17.42 8.07
C THR A 399 -4.63 17.29 6.67
N THR A 400 -5.80 16.68 6.55
CA THR A 400 -6.51 16.52 5.27
C THR A 400 -7.87 17.16 5.34
N VAL A 401 -8.32 17.75 4.23
CA VAL A 401 -9.67 18.29 4.11
C VAL A 401 -10.61 17.24 3.54
N VAL A 402 -11.82 17.15 4.11
CA VAL A 402 -12.84 16.19 3.73
C VAL A 402 -14.17 16.89 3.51
N TRP A 403 -14.95 16.38 2.55
CA TRP A 403 -16.29 16.93 2.30
C TRP A 403 -17.35 16.29 3.19
N ASN A 404 -17.96 17.08 4.06
CA ASN A 404 -19.10 16.66 4.88
C ASN A 404 -20.39 16.85 4.07
N ARG A 405 -20.94 15.74 3.56
CA ARG A 405 -22.13 15.76 2.71
C ARG A 405 -23.40 16.25 3.43
N GLN A 406 -23.53 15.94 4.73
CA GLN A 406 -24.73 16.33 5.49
C GLN A 406 -24.74 17.83 5.82
N ALA A 407 -23.58 18.36 6.19
CA ALA A 407 -23.43 19.77 6.53
C ALA A 407 -23.10 20.65 5.32
N GLU A 408 -22.91 20.07 4.13
CA GLU A 408 -22.47 20.75 2.89
C GLU A 408 -21.29 21.71 3.15
N ARG A 409 -20.28 21.20 3.89
CA ARG A 409 -19.10 22.00 4.26
C ARG A 409 -17.82 21.18 4.17
N VAL A 410 -16.71 21.88 4.09
CA VAL A 410 -15.37 21.30 4.21
C VAL A 410 -15.02 21.24 5.68
N ASP A 411 -14.82 20.03 6.18
CA ASP A 411 -14.24 19.75 7.48
C ASP A 411 -12.76 19.38 7.29
N SER A 412 -11.97 19.43 8.34
CA SER A 412 -10.60 18.94 8.31
C SER A 412 -10.40 17.86 9.36
N VAL A 413 -9.56 16.91 8.99
CA VAL A 413 -9.19 15.80 9.85
C VAL A 413 -7.68 15.85 10.00
N SER A 414 -7.19 16.03 11.24
CA SER A 414 -5.81 15.83 11.59
C SER A 414 -5.60 14.39 12.00
N ARG A 415 -4.56 13.77 11.46
CA ARG A 415 -4.12 12.41 11.73
C ARG A 415 -2.70 12.42 12.24
N LEU A 416 -2.50 11.80 13.38
CA LEU A 416 -1.17 11.45 13.85
C LEU A 416 -0.82 10.08 13.28
N LEU A 417 0.24 10.00 12.47
CA LEU A 417 0.64 8.76 11.81
C LEU A 417 2.01 8.31 12.31
N TYR A 418 2.13 7.00 12.52
CA TYR A 418 3.44 6.33 12.57
C TYR A 418 3.66 5.65 11.22
N ASP A 419 4.59 6.16 10.42
CA ASP A 419 4.71 5.83 8.99
C ASP A 419 3.37 5.95 8.24
N LYS A 420 2.67 4.81 8.00
CA LYS A 420 1.36 4.76 7.34
C LYS A 420 0.21 4.35 8.27
N LEU A 421 0.49 4.11 9.55
CA LEU A 421 -0.51 3.73 10.54
C LEU A 421 -1.10 4.97 11.21
N ILE A 422 -2.41 5.05 11.28
CA ILE A 422 -3.10 6.13 11.98
C ILE A 422 -3.14 5.80 13.47
N LEU A 423 -2.38 6.54 14.27
CA LEU A 423 -2.38 6.40 15.73
C LEU A 423 -3.60 7.09 16.33
N GLN A 424 -3.89 8.29 15.88
CA GLN A 424 -5.00 9.11 16.35
C GLN A 424 -5.58 9.92 15.20
N GLU A 425 -6.89 10.14 15.23
CA GLU A 425 -7.61 11.00 14.29
C GLU A 425 -8.43 12.02 15.06
N SER A 426 -8.37 13.28 14.69
CA SER A 426 -9.11 14.40 15.27
C SER A 426 -9.82 15.19 14.18
N GLY A 427 -11.15 15.41 14.35
CA GLY A 427 -11.98 16.17 13.42
C GLY A 427 -11.99 17.68 13.62
N ASN A 428 -11.18 18.22 14.54
CA ASN A 428 -11.22 19.65 14.92
C ASN A 428 -9.99 20.44 14.46
N ALA A 429 -9.22 19.92 13.51
CA ALA A 429 -8.07 20.65 12.97
C ALA A 429 -8.51 21.86 12.15
N GLU A 430 -7.68 22.89 12.10
CA GLU A 430 -7.91 24.01 11.20
C GLU A 430 -7.48 23.62 9.77
N PRO A 431 -8.40 23.69 8.77
CA PRO A 431 -8.08 23.24 7.42
C PRO A 431 -7.09 24.18 6.74
N ASP A 432 -6.20 23.64 5.93
CA ASP A 432 -5.43 24.48 5.00
C ASP A 432 -6.39 25.28 4.11
N PRO A 433 -6.31 26.63 4.13
CA PRO A 433 -7.25 27.49 3.43
C PRO A 433 -7.32 27.22 1.91
N ASN A 434 -6.19 26.90 1.29
CA ASN A 434 -6.12 26.64 -0.14
C ASN A 434 -6.74 25.29 -0.51
N ALA A 435 -6.44 24.25 0.27
CA ALA A 435 -7.02 22.93 0.07
C ALA A 435 -8.55 22.95 0.33
N ALA A 436 -8.99 23.69 1.35
CA ALA A 436 -10.40 23.86 1.66
C ALA A 436 -11.15 24.58 0.54
N ALA A 437 -10.60 25.70 0.05
CA ALA A 437 -11.18 26.46 -1.06
C ALA A 437 -11.27 25.63 -2.34
N LYS A 438 -10.23 24.87 -2.65
CA LYS A 438 -10.22 23.97 -3.81
C LYS A 438 -11.30 22.90 -3.71
N LEU A 439 -11.37 22.19 -2.59
CA LEU A 439 -12.38 21.14 -2.38
C LEU A 439 -13.79 21.71 -2.40
N LEU A 440 -14.02 22.89 -1.76
CA LEU A 440 -15.30 23.56 -1.78
C LEU A 440 -15.72 23.94 -3.20
N ALA A 441 -14.79 24.50 -4.00
CA ALA A 441 -15.05 24.87 -5.38
C ALA A 441 -15.37 23.66 -6.25
N ASP A 442 -14.59 22.58 -6.12
CA ASP A 442 -14.83 21.35 -6.89
C ASP A 442 -16.22 20.77 -6.55
N LYS A 443 -16.58 20.70 -5.26
CA LYS A 443 -17.92 20.21 -4.85
C LYS A 443 -19.06 21.13 -5.25
N ALA A 444 -18.86 22.43 -5.23
CA ALA A 444 -19.86 23.39 -5.68
C ALA A 444 -20.08 23.31 -7.21
N LEU A 445 -19.01 23.19 -7.99
CA LEU A 445 -19.08 23.02 -9.45
C LEU A 445 -19.70 21.66 -9.84
N GLU A 446 -19.37 20.57 -9.11
CA GLU A 446 -20.02 19.27 -9.29
C GLU A 446 -21.53 19.33 -9.02
N SER A 447 -21.98 20.16 -8.08
CA SER A 447 -23.41 20.30 -7.73
C SER A 447 -24.19 21.22 -8.68
N GLY A 448 -23.50 21.89 -9.60
CA GLY A 448 -24.03 22.89 -10.52
C GLY A 448 -23.95 24.31 -9.94
N ILE A 449 -23.41 25.23 -10.75
CA ILE A 449 -23.24 26.64 -10.36
C ILE A 449 -24.60 27.34 -10.14
N GLU A 450 -25.67 26.84 -10.74
CA GLU A 450 -27.03 27.33 -10.62
C GLU A 450 -27.59 27.26 -9.19
N ARG A 451 -27.00 26.45 -8.33
CA ARG A 451 -27.34 26.44 -6.88
C ARG A 451 -26.94 27.72 -6.15
N PHE A 452 -25.94 28.43 -6.66
CA PHE A 452 -25.30 29.59 -6.03
C PHE A 452 -25.51 30.89 -6.79
N VAL A 453 -25.91 30.79 -8.05
CA VAL A 453 -25.99 31.92 -8.98
C VAL A 453 -27.32 31.87 -9.74
N ASP A 454 -28.03 32.99 -9.79
CA ASP A 454 -29.17 33.13 -10.66
C ASP A 454 -28.69 33.23 -12.13
N SER A 455 -29.09 32.25 -12.93
CA SER A 455 -28.65 32.12 -14.32
C SER A 455 -29.08 33.32 -15.20
N GLU A 456 -30.25 33.88 -14.93
CA GLU A 456 -30.77 35.05 -15.72
C GLU A 456 -29.93 36.28 -15.41
N VAL A 457 -29.61 36.49 -14.13
CA VAL A 457 -28.78 37.63 -13.70
C VAL A 457 -27.32 37.47 -14.17
N LEU A 458 -26.80 36.24 -14.21
CA LEU A 458 -25.47 35.96 -14.76
C LEU A 458 -25.43 36.26 -16.27
N GLU A 459 -26.42 35.81 -17.03
CA GLU A 459 -26.52 36.08 -18.47
C GLU A 459 -26.65 37.60 -18.77
N ASP A 460 -27.44 38.32 -17.97
CA ASP A 460 -27.52 39.78 -18.08
C ASP A 460 -26.15 40.44 -17.81
N LEU A 461 -25.44 40.01 -16.81
CA LEU A 461 -24.06 40.49 -16.52
C LEU A 461 -23.11 40.19 -17.68
N MET A 462 -23.15 38.97 -18.24
CA MET A 462 -22.30 38.61 -19.37
C MET A 462 -22.62 39.44 -20.61
N GLY A 463 -23.93 39.70 -20.89
CA GLY A 463 -24.36 40.59 -21.95
C GLY A 463 -23.90 42.04 -21.74
N ARG A 464 -23.89 42.52 -20.48
CA ARG A 464 -23.34 43.87 -20.13
C ARG A 464 -21.86 43.99 -20.40
N LEU A 465 -21.07 42.93 -20.03
CA LEU A 465 -19.61 42.90 -20.28
C LEU A 465 -19.32 42.92 -21.79
N GLU A 466 -20.03 42.11 -22.56
CA GLU A 466 -19.89 42.05 -24.02
C GLU A 466 -20.21 43.42 -24.64
N PHE A 467 -21.34 44.03 -24.25
CA PHE A 467 -21.73 45.37 -24.73
C PHE A 467 -20.72 46.45 -24.37
N ALA A 468 -20.12 46.36 -23.19
CA ALA A 468 -19.07 47.27 -22.73
C ALA A 468 -17.70 47.08 -23.40
N GLY A 469 -17.57 46.02 -24.25
CA GLY A 469 -16.28 45.61 -24.84
C GLY A 469 -15.28 45.07 -23.81
N ILE A 470 -15.76 44.57 -22.67
CA ILE A 470 -14.95 43.99 -21.60
C ILE A 470 -14.94 42.48 -21.81
N LYS A 471 -13.75 41.89 -21.88
CA LYS A 471 -13.58 40.44 -22.02
C LYS A 471 -14.27 39.72 -20.85
N ALA A 472 -15.21 38.85 -21.15
CA ALA A 472 -15.85 38.02 -20.14
C ALA A 472 -14.80 37.08 -19.47
N PRO A 473 -14.78 37.02 -18.13
CA PRO A 473 -13.89 36.10 -17.43
C PRO A 473 -14.39 34.65 -17.55
N GLU A 474 -13.50 33.70 -17.30
CA GLU A 474 -13.93 32.31 -17.14
C GLU A 474 -14.62 32.14 -15.77
N ILE A 475 -15.91 31.84 -15.80
CA ILE A 475 -16.76 31.81 -14.60
C ILE A 475 -16.27 30.76 -13.60
N SER A 476 -15.81 29.61 -14.07
CA SER A 476 -15.29 28.53 -13.23
C SER A 476 -14.02 28.98 -12.47
N GLU A 477 -13.15 29.74 -13.09
CA GLU A 477 -11.95 30.31 -12.43
C GLU A 477 -12.32 31.36 -11.38
N CYS A 478 -13.21 32.28 -11.75
CA CYS A 478 -13.71 33.29 -10.80
C CYS A 478 -14.44 32.64 -9.62
N PHE A 479 -15.17 31.56 -9.86
CA PHE A 479 -15.88 30.84 -8.80
C PHE A 479 -14.89 30.13 -7.85
N ARG A 480 -13.79 29.58 -8.37
CA ARG A 480 -12.72 29.03 -7.52
C ARG A 480 -12.08 30.08 -6.63
N GLU A 481 -11.77 31.26 -7.15
CA GLU A 481 -11.28 32.37 -6.34
C GLU A 481 -12.31 32.83 -5.30
N PHE A 482 -13.57 32.90 -5.67
CA PHE A 482 -14.67 33.24 -4.75
C PHE A 482 -14.75 32.27 -3.57
N CYS A 483 -14.39 31.00 -3.76
CA CYS A 483 -14.35 29.99 -2.69
C CYS A 483 -13.23 30.23 -1.67
N CYS A 484 -12.21 31.06 -1.98
CA CYS A 484 -11.13 31.34 -1.05
C CYS A 484 -11.65 31.98 0.26
N GLY A 485 -11.20 31.43 1.40
CA GLY A 485 -11.60 31.87 2.74
C GLY A 485 -13.01 31.43 3.15
N ARG A 486 -13.68 30.54 2.37
CA ARG A 486 -15.00 29.97 2.67
C ARG A 486 -14.91 28.47 2.83
N ARG A 487 -15.84 27.90 3.61
CA ARG A 487 -15.82 26.49 3.97
C ARG A 487 -17.14 25.75 3.69
N SER A 488 -18.22 26.46 3.35
CA SER A 488 -19.55 25.84 3.20
C SER A 488 -20.37 26.41 2.06
N PHE A 489 -21.32 25.64 1.57
CA PHE A 489 -22.31 26.10 0.60
C PHE A 489 -23.19 27.22 1.14
N ALA A 490 -23.46 27.22 2.47
CA ALA A 490 -24.19 28.29 3.12
C ALA A 490 -23.44 29.62 3.03
N GLU A 491 -22.12 29.62 3.25
CA GLU A 491 -21.27 30.80 3.11
C GLU A 491 -21.20 31.29 1.66
N LEU A 492 -21.13 30.38 0.67
CA LEU A 492 -21.15 30.75 -0.74
C LEU A 492 -22.46 31.46 -1.12
N LYS A 493 -23.59 30.93 -0.66
CA LYS A 493 -24.91 31.56 -0.91
C LYS A 493 -25.02 32.92 -0.25
N SER A 494 -24.61 33.04 1.00
CA SER A 494 -24.69 34.30 1.75
C SER A 494 -23.75 35.40 1.22
N ALA A 495 -22.60 35.01 0.68
CA ALA A 495 -21.60 35.96 0.18
C ALA A 495 -21.94 36.55 -1.20
N GLY A 496 -22.83 35.92 -1.99
CA GLY A 496 -23.34 36.43 -3.24
C GLY A 496 -22.28 36.56 -4.34
N PHE A 497 -22.08 35.50 -5.10
CA PHE A 497 -21.07 35.44 -6.17
C PHE A 497 -21.14 36.55 -7.19
N LEU A 498 -22.37 36.89 -7.65
CA LEU A 498 -22.54 37.94 -8.67
C LEU A 498 -22.08 39.32 -8.19
N SER A 499 -22.40 39.67 -6.94
CA SER A 499 -21.96 40.93 -6.35
C SER A 499 -20.45 40.99 -6.20
N TRP A 500 -19.84 39.88 -5.79
CA TRP A 500 -18.38 39.75 -5.70
C TRP A 500 -17.73 39.86 -7.09
N LEU A 501 -18.31 39.19 -8.10
CA LEU A 501 -17.81 39.22 -9.48
C LEU A 501 -17.89 40.63 -10.07
N GLU A 502 -19.03 41.33 -9.87
CA GLU A 502 -19.14 42.71 -10.32
C GLU A 502 -18.13 43.65 -9.68
N GLN A 503 -17.94 43.57 -8.37
CA GLN A 503 -16.92 44.37 -7.68
C GLN A 503 -15.51 44.12 -8.23
N ARG A 504 -15.18 42.86 -8.55
CA ARG A 504 -13.90 42.48 -9.13
C ARG A 504 -13.72 43.00 -10.56
N LEU A 505 -14.79 43.02 -11.35
CA LEU A 505 -14.79 43.46 -12.75
C LEU A 505 -15.00 44.96 -12.88
N ASP A 506 -15.57 45.61 -11.86
CA ASP A 506 -15.92 47.05 -11.90
C ASP A 506 -14.70 47.90 -11.49
N GLY A 507 -13.84 48.18 -12.46
CA GLY A 507 -12.90 49.29 -12.37
C GLY A 507 -13.56 50.65 -12.55
N GLY A 508 -14.89 50.79 -12.25
CA GLY A 508 -15.68 52.00 -12.46
C GLY A 508 -16.12 52.24 -13.91
N GLN A 509 -15.83 51.33 -14.82
CA GLN A 509 -16.13 51.47 -16.25
C GLN A 509 -17.42 50.78 -16.70
N LEU A 510 -17.82 49.69 -16.08
CA LEU A 510 -18.98 48.90 -16.49
C LEU A 510 -20.28 49.71 -16.28
N GLY A 511 -20.42 50.39 -15.15
CA GLY A 511 -21.57 51.23 -14.84
C GLY A 511 -21.76 52.37 -15.84
N ASN A 512 -20.65 52.96 -16.32
CA ASN A 512 -20.68 54.05 -17.29
C ASN A 512 -20.92 53.56 -18.73
N LYS A 513 -20.31 52.43 -19.12
CA LYS A 513 -20.42 51.89 -20.48
C LYS A 513 -21.72 51.12 -20.70
N ALA A 514 -22.20 50.37 -19.71
CA ALA A 514 -23.38 49.54 -19.74
C ALA A 514 -24.24 49.73 -18.47
N PRO A 515 -24.96 50.87 -18.33
CA PRO A 515 -25.73 51.14 -17.12
C PRO A 515 -26.88 50.15 -16.93
N ARG A 516 -27.18 49.77 -15.68
CA ARG A 516 -28.29 48.85 -15.34
C ARG A 516 -29.68 49.45 -15.58
N SER A 517 -29.80 50.73 -15.53
CA SER A 517 -31.05 51.45 -15.74
C SER A 517 -30.84 52.73 -16.50
N LEU A 518 -31.86 53.16 -17.18
CA LEU A 518 -31.93 54.37 -17.96
C LEU A 518 -33.03 55.25 -17.44
N ARG A 519 -32.78 56.54 -17.24
CA ARG A 519 -33.81 57.50 -16.85
C ARG A 519 -34.44 58.10 -18.10
N LEU A 520 -35.74 57.86 -18.28
CA LEU A 520 -36.52 58.46 -19.36
C LEU A 520 -36.83 59.92 -19.06
N LYS A 521 -37.20 60.67 -20.09
CA LYS A 521 -37.50 62.11 -19.98
C LYS A 521 -38.64 62.40 -18.98
N ALA A 522 -39.60 61.48 -18.87
CA ALA A 522 -40.68 61.54 -17.89
C ALA A 522 -40.21 61.30 -16.42
N GLY A 523 -38.91 61.13 -16.16
CA GLY A 523 -38.34 60.93 -14.84
C GLY A 523 -38.29 59.46 -14.35
N ARG A 524 -38.91 58.55 -15.08
CA ARG A 524 -38.97 57.13 -14.74
C ARG A 524 -37.63 56.43 -14.99
N GLN A 525 -37.14 55.67 -14.03
CA GLN A 525 -36.03 54.74 -14.25
C GLN A 525 -36.56 53.40 -14.79
N VAL A 526 -35.95 52.95 -15.88
CA VAL A 526 -36.29 51.68 -16.54
C VAL A 526 -35.05 50.80 -16.60
N LYS A 527 -35.20 49.50 -16.25
CA LYS A 527 -34.14 48.51 -16.32
C LYS A 527 -33.70 48.32 -17.78
N VAL A 528 -32.41 48.34 -18.02
CA VAL A 528 -31.84 47.95 -19.31
C VAL A 528 -31.52 46.47 -19.26
N HIS A 529 -31.95 45.74 -20.26
CA HIS A 529 -31.67 44.31 -20.40
C HIS A 529 -30.60 44.10 -21.44
N TYR A 530 -29.61 43.29 -21.04
CA TYR A 530 -28.52 42.92 -21.90
C TYR A 530 -28.55 41.41 -22.17
N GLN A 531 -28.34 41.03 -23.40
CA GLN A 531 -28.24 39.64 -23.82
C GLN A 531 -27.10 39.50 -24.82
N ARG A 532 -26.32 38.46 -24.69
CA ARG A 532 -25.15 38.21 -25.58
C ARG A 532 -25.59 38.20 -27.04
N GLY A 533 -24.83 38.85 -27.90
CA GLY A 533 -25.08 38.93 -29.34
C GLY A 533 -26.33 39.74 -29.73
N LYS A 534 -26.99 40.45 -28.79
CA LYS A 534 -28.20 41.26 -29.10
C LYS A 534 -28.03 42.71 -28.63
N THR A 535 -28.68 43.60 -29.32
CA THR A 535 -28.77 45.01 -28.95
C THR A 535 -29.50 45.14 -27.61
N PRO A 536 -29.01 45.98 -26.66
CA PRO A 536 -29.70 46.23 -25.39
C PRO A 536 -31.11 46.72 -25.60
N TRP A 537 -32.02 46.32 -24.70
CA TRP A 537 -33.41 46.72 -24.80
C TRP A 537 -34.01 47.18 -23.46
N ILE A 538 -35.01 48.03 -23.53
CA ILE A 538 -35.82 48.46 -22.40
C ILE A 538 -37.28 48.21 -22.67
N ALA A 539 -38.06 47.94 -21.63
CA ALA A 539 -39.51 47.81 -21.72
C ALA A 539 -40.20 48.77 -20.77
N SER A 540 -41.08 49.61 -21.30
CA SER A 540 -41.88 50.50 -20.48
C SER A 540 -43.20 50.83 -21.17
N ARG A 541 -44.13 51.40 -20.42
CA ARG A 541 -45.41 51.85 -20.99
C ARG A 541 -45.15 52.92 -22.02
N LEU A 542 -45.93 52.94 -23.09
CA LEU A 542 -45.83 53.90 -24.16
C LEU A 542 -45.88 55.37 -23.65
N GLN A 543 -46.63 55.62 -22.59
CA GLN A 543 -46.70 56.95 -21.96
C GLN A 543 -45.41 57.43 -21.33
N ASP A 544 -44.59 56.49 -20.90
CA ASP A 544 -43.27 56.83 -20.27
C ASP A 544 -42.30 57.40 -21.31
N PHE A 545 -42.59 57.27 -22.62
CA PHE A 545 -41.79 57.79 -23.73
C PHE A 545 -42.33 59.10 -24.31
N PHE A 546 -43.47 59.59 -23.83
CA PHE A 546 -43.99 60.88 -24.29
C PHE A 546 -43.00 62.01 -24.02
N GLY A 547 -42.90 62.93 -24.95
CA GLY A 547 -41.92 64.00 -24.90
C GLY A 547 -40.51 63.64 -25.35
N MET A 548 -40.27 62.38 -25.79
CA MET A 548 -39.00 61.94 -26.36
C MET A 548 -39.06 61.88 -27.87
N ASP A 549 -38.21 62.63 -28.54
CA ASP A 549 -38.11 62.67 -30.00
C ASP A 549 -37.18 61.64 -30.58
N GLU A 550 -36.19 61.21 -29.82
CA GLU A 550 -35.14 60.29 -30.27
C GLU A 550 -35.07 59.02 -29.39
N THR A 551 -34.65 57.95 -30.00
CA THR A 551 -34.35 56.71 -29.28
C THR A 551 -33.18 56.91 -28.35
N PRO A 552 -33.26 56.55 -27.06
CA PRO A 552 -32.15 56.57 -26.13
C PRO A 552 -30.98 55.76 -26.67
N ARG A 553 -29.75 56.23 -26.39
CA ARG A 553 -28.52 55.60 -26.84
C ARG A 553 -27.63 55.28 -25.64
N LEU A 554 -26.96 54.13 -25.68
CA LEU A 554 -26.11 53.64 -24.62
C LEU A 554 -24.64 53.50 -25.09
N GLY A 555 -23.75 53.56 -24.12
CA GLY A 555 -22.33 53.35 -24.32
C GLY A 555 -21.58 54.43 -25.10
N PRO A 556 -20.25 54.30 -25.21
CA PRO A 556 -19.41 55.25 -25.94
C PRO A 556 -19.74 55.34 -27.42
N GLU A 557 -20.16 54.24 -28.02
CA GLU A 557 -20.53 54.14 -29.44
C GLU A 557 -21.94 54.65 -29.72
N ARG A 558 -22.66 55.12 -28.71
CA ARG A 558 -24.01 55.66 -28.81
C ARG A 558 -25.00 54.71 -29.52
N VAL A 559 -24.97 53.40 -29.14
CA VAL A 559 -25.81 52.35 -29.71
C VAL A 559 -27.27 52.64 -29.35
N PRO A 560 -28.23 52.67 -30.34
CA PRO A 560 -29.64 52.87 -30.04
C PRO A 560 -30.23 51.66 -29.33
N VAL A 561 -31.01 51.91 -28.28
CA VAL A 561 -31.67 50.87 -27.48
C VAL A 561 -32.92 50.37 -28.19
N VAL A 562 -33.17 49.07 -28.15
CA VAL A 562 -34.43 48.50 -28.60
C VAL A 562 -35.53 48.84 -27.58
N LEU A 563 -36.60 49.51 -28.01
CA LEU A 563 -37.72 49.91 -27.18
C LEU A 563 -38.84 48.90 -27.32
N HIS A 564 -39.22 48.25 -26.23
CA HIS A 564 -40.46 47.50 -26.13
C HIS A 564 -41.52 48.43 -25.53
N LEU A 565 -42.35 48.98 -26.39
CA LEU A 565 -43.44 49.87 -26.01
C LEU A 565 -44.64 49.05 -25.53
N LEU A 566 -45.01 49.21 -24.26
CA LEU A 566 -46.08 48.43 -23.64
C LEU A 566 -47.39 49.24 -23.49
N ALA A 567 -48.48 48.54 -23.61
CA ALA A 567 -49.79 49.07 -23.23
C ALA A 567 -49.90 49.24 -21.70
N PRO A 568 -50.90 49.96 -21.17
CA PRO A 568 -51.13 50.09 -19.74
C PRO A 568 -51.19 48.76 -18.95
N ASN A 569 -51.65 47.69 -19.62
CA ASN A 569 -51.75 46.35 -19.07
C ASN A 569 -50.43 45.52 -19.27
N GLN A 570 -49.32 46.18 -19.59
CA GLN A 570 -48.03 45.58 -19.80
C GLN A 570 -47.90 44.67 -21.05
N ARG A 571 -48.88 44.60 -21.91
CA ARG A 571 -48.75 43.83 -23.17
C ARG A 571 -47.95 44.64 -24.20
N PRO A 572 -47.05 43.98 -24.96
CA PRO A 572 -46.29 44.66 -26.00
C PRO A 572 -47.21 45.23 -27.07
N VAL A 573 -46.99 46.50 -27.41
CA VAL A 573 -47.65 47.22 -28.46
C VAL A 573 -46.84 47.27 -29.72
N GLN A 574 -45.55 47.63 -29.53
CA GLN A 574 -44.56 47.76 -30.61
C GLN A 574 -43.18 47.57 -30.11
N THR A 575 -42.32 47.03 -30.94
CA THR A 575 -40.87 46.99 -30.73
C THR A 575 -40.21 47.86 -31.79
N THR A 576 -39.35 48.81 -31.39
CA THR A 576 -38.71 49.72 -32.33
C THR A 576 -37.33 50.14 -31.86
N THR A 577 -36.42 50.41 -32.79
CA THR A 577 -35.14 51.10 -32.59
C THR A 577 -35.18 52.54 -33.12
N ASP A 578 -36.30 52.94 -33.77
CA ASP A 578 -36.55 54.27 -34.34
C ASP A 578 -37.83 54.84 -33.71
N LEU A 579 -37.63 55.56 -32.60
CA LEU A 579 -38.76 56.16 -31.87
C LEU A 579 -39.34 57.30 -32.66
N ALA A 580 -38.58 58.11 -33.39
CA ALA A 580 -39.04 59.20 -34.22
C ALA A 580 -39.93 58.69 -35.36
N GLY A 581 -39.51 57.64 -36.05
CA GLY A 581 -40.29 56.96 -37.09
C GLY A 581 -41.56 56.30 -36.56
N PHE A 582 -41.49 55.75 -35.31
CA PHE A 582 -42.74 55.25 -34.67
C PHE A 582 -43.75 56.37 -34.44
N TRP A 583 -43.31 57.50 -33.87
CA TRP A 583 -44.22 58.63 -33.66
C TRP A 583 -44.87 59.12 -34.96
N ALA A 584 -44.05 59.26 -36.00
CA ALA A 584 -44.53 59.80 -37.29
C ALA A 584 -45.40 58.84 -38.05
N ARG A 585 -45.14 57.54 -38.03
CA ARG A 585 -45.80 56.57 -38.95
C ARG A 585 -46.82 55.65 -38.26
N LEU A 586 -46.47 55.16 -37.08
CA LEU A 586 -47.24 54.08 -36.44
C LEU A 586 -48.14 54.59 -35.30
N TYR A 587 -47.69 55.59 -34.55
CA TYR A 587 -48.44 56.09 -33.39
C TYR A 587 -49.85 56.55 -33.71
N PRO A 588 -50.13 57.29 -34.80
CA PRO A 588 -51.50 57.68 -35.09
C PRO A 588 -52.49 56.51 -35.23
N GLN A 589 -51.99 55.38 -35.66
CA GLN A 589 -52.77 54.16 -35.81
C GLN A 589 -52.95 53.43 -34.49
N VAL A 590 -51.87 53.24 -33.80
CA VAL A 590 -51.79 52.62 -32.46
C VAL A 590 -52.53 53.43 -31.42
N ARG A 591 -52.48 54.75 -31.49
CA ARG A 591 -53.24 55.67 -30.63
C ARG A 591 -54.75 55.40 -30.70
N ARG A 592 -55.31 55.31 -31.91
CA ARG A 592 -56.77 55.06 -32.10
C ARG A 592 -57.20 53.73 -31.47
N GLU A 593 -56.36 52.70 -31.56
CA GLU A 593 -56.61 51.41 -30.97
C GLU A 593 -56.49 51.44 -29.43
N LEU A 594 -55.49 52.11 -28.91
CA LEU A 594 -55.23 52.23 -27.47
C LEU A 594 -56.28 53.14 -26.80
N MET A 595 -56.74 54.24 -27.44
CA MET A 595 -57.82 55.08 -26.95
C MET A 595 -59.14 54.29 -26.77
N ARG A 596 -59.46 53.44 -27.72
CA ARG A 596 -60.62 52.58 -27.65
C ARG A 596 -60.55 51.56 -26.54
N ARG A 597 -59.35 51.01 -26.30
CA ARG A 597 -59.10 49.92 -25.32
C ARG A 597 -58.82 50.41 -23.92
N TYR A 598 -58.19 51.59 -23.80
CA TYR A 598 -57.79 52.20 -22.53
C TYR A 598 -58.17 53.68 -22.43
N PRO A 599 -59.49 54.02 -22.42
CA PRO A 599 -59.98 55.39 -22.49
C PRO A 599 -59.63 56.25 -21.25
N ARG A 600 -59.25 55.62 -20.15
CA ARG A 600 -58.88 56.33 -18.91
C ARG A 600 -57.45 56.87 -18.91
N HIS A 601 -56.66 56.56 -19.93
CA HIS A 601 -55.28 57.01 -20.06
C HIS A 601 -55.14 58.13 -21.06
N PRO A 602 -54.19 59.10 -20.85
CA PRO A 602 -54.01 60.17 -21.83
C PRO A 602 -53.35 59.65 -23.11
N TRP A 603 -53.90 60.00 -24.26
CA TRP A 603 -53.37 59.66 -25.58
C TRP A 603 -53.31 60.91 -26.44
N PRO A 604 -52.32 61.82 -26.22
CA PRO A 604 -52.18 63.06 -26.94
C PRO A 604 -52.02 62.84 -28.45
N GLU A 605 -52.43 63.85 -29.29
CA GLU A 605 -52.24 63.79 -30.74
C GLU A 605 -50.75 63.92 -31.10
N ASP A 606 -50.09 64.80 -30.41
CA ASP A 606 -48.65 64.93 -30.47
C ASP A 606 -47.98 64.29 -29.18
N HIS A 607 -47.03 63.42 -29.40
CA HIS A 607 -46.30 62.77 -28.30
C HIS A 607 -45.54 63.76 -27.41
N ARG A 608 -45.38 65.00 -27.81
CA ARG A 608 -44.75 66.08 -27.05
C ARG A 608 -45.61 66.65 -25.95
N GLY A 609 -46.89 66.36 -25.92
CA GLY A 609 -47.79 66.76 -24.86
C GLY A 609 -48.94 67.55 -25.33
#